data_a91eeb37a7a220ca9096cbf7084ab45b
#
_entry.id   a91eeb37a7a220ca9096cbf7084ab45b
#
_cell.length_a   1.000
_cell.length_b   1.000
_cell.length_c   1.000
_cell.angle_alpha   90.00
_cell.angle_beta   90.00
_cell.angle_gamma   90.00
#
_symmetry.space_group_name_H-M   'P 1'
#
loop_
_entity.id
_entity.type
_entity.pdbx_description
1 polymer ?
#
loop_
_entity_poly.entity_id
_entity_poly.type
_entity_poly.pdbx_seq_one_letter_code
_entity_poly.pdbx_strand_id
1 'polypeptide(L)'
;MSTRTENFIVEKSQPDERLDKFLCEKFPAASRGALQRLIEEGHIRVNGRTVKPTHSPRAGEKIEVQWPEAKPAKAQPEKIPLDILFEDKSLLVVNKPAGLVVHPAAGHEEHTLVNALLHHCKGSLSGIGGVARPGIVHRLDKETSGCLVVAKNDETHLALSEQFASREVKKIYNALVCGEPARAAGEIHAAIARHPTHRKRMAARNDSEGREAHTSYRILERLHAATLM
;
A
#
# COMPACT_ATOMS: atom_id res chain seq x y z
N MET A 1 27.88 2.07 11.45
CA MET A 1 27.33 0.94 10.68
C MET A 1 27.35 1.36 9.22
N SER A 2 27.74 0.49 8.28
CA SER A 2 28.11 0.93 6.93
C SER A 2 26.90 1.02 6.02
N THR A 3 26.68 2.19 5.45
CA THR A 3 25.75 2.39 4.32
C THR A 3 26.15 1.43 3.19
N ARG A 4 25.25 0.53 2.79
CA ARG A 4 25.50 -0.36 1.66
C ARG A 4 25.50 0.46 0.39
N THR A 5 26.63 0.48 -0.33
CA THR A 5 26.76 1.17 -1.61
C THR A 5 27.03 0.15 -2.72
N GLU A 6 26.29 0.25 -3.80
CA GLU A 6 26.46 -0.57 -4.99
C GLU A 6 26.79 0.33 -6.18
N ASN A 7 27.75 -0.10 -6.98
CA ASN A 7 28.20 0.62 -8.18
C ASN A 7 28.19 -0.32 -9.37
N PHE A 8 27.71 0.14 -10.51
CA PHE A 8 27.79 -0.60 -11.76
C PHE A 8 27.79 0.34 -12.96
N ILE A 9 28.20 -0.20 -14.11
CA ILE A 9 28.21 0.53 -15.38
C ILE A 9 27.07 0.01 -16.24
N VAL A 10 26.37 0.90 -16.92
CA VAL A 10 25.33 0.55 -17.89
C VAL A 10 26.02 -0.03 -19.14
N GLU A 11 25.78 -1.29 -19.43
CA GLU A 11 26.43 -1.99 -20.56
C GLU A 11 25.85 -1.56 -21.92
N LYS A 12 24.51 -1.35 -21.97
CA LYS A 12 23.80 -1.00 -23.20
C LYS A 12 22.83 0.15 -22.94
N SER A 13 22.81 1.12 -23.86
CA SER A 13 21.87 2.25 -23.79
C SER A 13 20.41 1.79 -23.85
N GLN A 14 19.56 2.40 -23.01
CA GLN A 14 18.12 2.14 -22.92
C GLN A 14 17.35 3.45 -23.19
N PRO A 15 17.27 3.90 -24.47
CA PRO A 15 16.72 5.22 -24.81
C PRO A 15 15.24 5.40 -24.46
N ASP A 16 14.47 4.32 -24.51
CA ASP A 16 13.03 4.32 -24.25
C ASP A 16 12.67 3.84 -22.83
N GLU A 17 13.69 3.55 -22.02
CA GLU A 17 13.50 3.07 -20.66
C GLU A 17 13.88 4.11 -19.62
N ARG A 18 13.05 4.23 -18.61
CA ARG A 18 13.29 5.12 -17.47
C ARG A 18 14.21 4.45 -16.45
N LEU A 19 15.09 5.25 -15.82
CA LEU A 19 16.02 4.77 -14.79
C LEU A 19 15.32 4.02 -13.64
N ASP A 20 14.16 4.52 -13.19
CA ASP A 20 13.40 3.87 -12.13
C ASP A 20 12.90 2.46 -12.52
N LYS A 21 12.59 2.22 -13.80
CA LYS A 21 12.19 0.91 -14.30
C LYS A 21 13.40 0.00 -14.49
N PHE A 22 14.44 0.49 -15.14
CA PHE A 22 15.72 -0.22 -15.32
C PHE A 22 16.28 -0.74 -13.99
N LEU A 23 16.22 0.10 -12.94
CA LEU A 23 16.69 -0.29 -11.61
C LEU A 23 15.78 -1.33 -10.93
N CYS A 24 14.47 -1.36 -11.22
CA CYS A 24 13.59 -2.42 -10.72
C CYS A 24 14.00 -3.81 -11.22
N GLU A 25 14.40 -3.91 -12.48
CA GLU A 25 14.88 -5.18 -13.06
C GLU A 25 16.19 -5.63 -12.41
N LYS A 26 17.07 -4.67 -12.10
CA LYS A 26 18.36 -4.95 -11.45
C LYS A 26 18.23 -5.24 -9.96
N PHE A 27 17.26 -4.64 -9.28
CA PHE A 27 17.00 -4.77 -7.85
C PHE A 27 15.56 -5.22 -7.56
N PRO A 28 15.22 -6.49 -7.84
CA PRO A 28 13.84 -6.97 -7.72
C PRO A 28 13.26 -6.92 -6.29
N ALA A 29 14.14 -6.88 -5.28
CA ALA A 29 13.74 -6.70 -3.88
C ALA A 29 13.28 -5.26 -3.56
N ALA A 30 13.57 -4.27 -4.42
CA ALA A 30 13.19 -2.89 -4.22
C ALA A 30 11.96 -2.52 -5.07
N SER A 31 10.93 -1.92 -4.45
CA SER A 31 9.79 -1.43 -5.21
C SER A 31 10.16 -0.21 -6.06
N ARG A 32 9.51 -0.04 -7.23
CA ARG A 32 9.72 1.11 -8.12
C ARG A 32 9.57 2.45 -7.39
N GLY A 33 8.58 2.57 -6.49
CA GLY A 33 8.37 3.79 -5.70
C GLY A 33 9.49 4.07 -4.70
N ALA A 34 10.14 3.03 -4.16
CA ALA A 34 11.32 3.18 -3.32
C ALA A 34 12.50 3.68 -4.14
N LEU A 35 12.75 3.11 -5.32
CA LEU A 35 13.81 3.53 -6.22
C LEU A 35 13.62 4.97 -6.72
N GLN A 36 12.39 5.37 -7.05
CA GLN A 36 12.09 6.77 -7.39
C GLN A 36 12.46 7.74 -6.28
N ARG A 37 12.09 7.44 -5.03
CA ARG A 37 12.47 8.26 -3.88
C ARG A 37 13.98 8.34 -3.70
N LEU A 38 14.69 7.22 -3.81
CA LEU A 38 16.16 7.20 -3.70
C LEU A 38 16.82 8.04 -4.78
N ILE A 39 16.27 8.08 -6.00
CA ILE A 39 16.77 8.96 -7.08
C ILE A 39 16.49 10.43 -6.73
N GLU A 40 15.27 10.76 -6.31
CA GLU A 40 14.86 12.13 -5.97
C GLU A 40 15.59 12.68 -4.74
N GLU A 41 15.90 11.84 -3.76
CA GLU A 41 16.67 12.17 -2.56
C GLU A 41 18.21 12.22 -2.81
N GLY A 42 18.66 11.86 -4.03
CA GLY A 42 20.07 11.87 -4.40
C GLY A 42 20.90 10.70 -3.88
N HIS A 43 20.26 9.66 -3.38
CA HIS A 43 20.89 8.39 -2.99
C HIS A 43 21.25 7.54 -4.21
N ILE A 44 20.65 7.80 -5.38
CA ILE A 44 21.03 7.19 -6.65
C ILE A 44 21.56 8.29 -7.55
N ARG A 45 22.79 8.08 -8.04
CA ARG A 45 23.50 9.05 -8.87
C ARG A 45 23.97 8.40 -10.16
N VAL A 46 24.00 9.18 -11.23
CA VAL A 46 24.56 8.80 -12.54
C VAL A 46 25.78 9.67 -12.81
N ASN A 47 26.94 9.05 -12.99
CA ASN A 47 28.24 9.74 -13.14
C ASN A 47 28.49 10.77 -12.01
N GLY A 48 28.11 10.42 -10.76
CA GLY A 48 28.24 11.27 -9.58
C GLY A 48 27.21 12.41 -9.48
N ARG A 49 26.26 12.55 -10.43
CA ARG A 49 25.25 13.62 -10.47
C ARG A 49 23.87 13.09 -10.13
N THR A 50 23.07 13.91 -9.48
CA THR A 50 21.63 13.63 -9.29
C THR A 50 20.90 13.75 -10.62
N VAL A 51 19.97 12.84 -10.85
CA VAL A 51 19.14 12.79 -12.07
C VAL A 51 17.66 12.68 -11.71
N LYS A 52 16.78 12.76 -12.69
CA LYS A 52 15.35 12.48 -12.49
C LYS A 52 15.06 10.99 -12.67
N PRO A 53 14.00 10.44 -12.05
CA PRO A 53 13.57 9.05 -12.28
C PRO A 53 13.29 8.73 -13.76
N THR A 54 13.00 9.75 -14.56
CA THR A 54 12.75 9.67 -16.01
C THR A 54 14.02 9.66 -16.86
N HIS A 55 15.22 9.74 -16.26
CA HIS A 55 16.48 9.63 -16.99
C HIS A 55 16.53 8.31 -17.76
N SER A 56 16.97 8.33 -19.03
CA SER A 56 17.19 7.12 -19.83
C SER A 56 18.66 6.68 -19.74
N PRO A 57 18.93 5.49 -19.18
CA PRO A 57 20.30 5.02 -18.97
C PRO A 57 21.06 4.84 -20.29
N ARG A 58 22.31 5.32 -20.35
CA ARG A 58 23.18 5.24 -21.53
C ARG A 58 24.38 4.33 -21.28
N ALA A 59 24.82 3.60 -22.29
CA ALA A 59 26.01 2.79 -22.21
C ALA A 59 27.21 3.61 -21.72
N GLY A 60 27.99 3.04 -20.80
CA GLY A 60 29.13 3.70 -20.18
C GLY A 60 28.79 4.58 -18.96
N GLU A 61 27.54 4.87 -18.68
CA GLU A 61 27.18 5.60 -17.46
C GLU A 61 27.43 4.75 -16.21
N LYS A 62 28.10 5.35 -15.23
CA LYS A 62 28.29 4.75 -13.90
C LYS A 62 27.11 5.12 -13.02
N ILE A 63 26.38 4.11 -12.53
CA ILE A 63 25.31 4.28 -11.57
C ILE A 63 25.83 3.90 -10.19
N GLU A 64 25.63 4.79 -9.23
CA GLU A 64 25.91 4.59 -7.81
C GLU A 64 24.60 4.55 -7.05
N VAL A 65 24.36 3.47 -6.29
CA VAL A 65 23.18 3.29 -5.46
C VAL A 65 23.64 3.20 -4.01
N GLN A 66 23.31 4.22 -3.24
CA GLN A 66 23.50 4.25 -1.79
C GLN A 66 22.20 3.83 -1.13
N TRP A 67 22.20 2.67 -0.49
CA TRP A 67 21.06 2.22 0.30
C TRP A 67 21.12 2.91 1.67
N PRO A 68 20.21 3.87 1.95
CA PRO A 68 20.16 4.46 3.28
C PRO A 68 19.80 3.36 4.30
N GLU A 69 20.32 3.48 5.50
CA GLU A 69 19.84 2.64 6.59
C GLU A 69 18.32 2.77 6.68
N ALA A 70 17.65 1.63 6.87
CA ALA A 70 16.21 1.65 7.11
C ALA A 70 15.98 2.57 8.31
N LYS A 71 15.44 3.78 8.06
CA LYS A 71 14.98 4.62 9.16
C LYS A 71 13.94 3.78 9.90
N PRO A 72 14.12 3.53 11.20
CA PRO A 72 13.11 2.82 11.95
C PRO A 72 11.77 3.52 11.67
N ALA A 73 10.69 2.74 11.50
CA ALA A 73 9.38 3.34 11.30
C ALA A 73 9.17 4.35 12.41
N LYS A 74 8.72 5.53 12.07
CA LYS A 74 8.34 6.54 13.05
C LYS A 74 7.15 6.09 13.90
N ALA A 75 6.47 5.01 13.53
CA ALA A 75 5.38 4.44 14.30
C ALA A 75 5.91 3.91 15.63
N GLN A 76 5.59 4.62 16.70
CA GLN A 76 5.88 4.18 18.07
C GLN A 76 4.70 3.35 18.60
N PRO A 77 4.94 2.36 19.47
CA PRO A 77 3.88 1.65 20.15
C PRO A 77 3.02 2.60 20.98
N GLU A 78 1.71 2.59 20.77
CA GLU A 78 0.77 3.40 21.54
C GLU A 78 -0.32 2.53 22.17
N LYS A 79 -0.68 2.81 23.42
CA LYS A 79 -1.75 2.11 24.15
C LYS A 79 -3.11 2.62 23.66
N ILE A 80 -3.50 2.20 22.47
CA ILE A 80 -4.82 2.46 21.87
C ILE A 80 -5.66 1.18 22.03
N PRO A 81 -6.89 1.25 22.56
CA PRO A 81 -7.77 0.09 22.67
C PRO A 81 -8.04 -0.55 21.30
N LEU A 82 -7.96 -1.87 21.24
CA LEU A 82 -8.29 -2.66 20.05
C LEU A 82 -9.50 -3.54 20.36
N ASP A 83 -10.50 -3.53 19.49
CA ASP A 83 -11.60 -4.48 19.49
C ASP A 83 -11.15 -5.71 18.69
N ILE A 84 -10.69 -6.74 19.41
CA ILE A 84 -10.12 -7.96 18.83
C ILE A 84 -11.22 -8.99 18.66
N LEU A 85 -11.48 -9.36 17.40
CA LEU A 85 -12.48 -10.38 17.04
C LEU A 85 -11.91 -11.79 17.09
N PHE A 86 -10.62 -11.93 16.77
CA PHE A 86 -9.90 -13.20 16.79
C PHE A 86 -8.41 -12.95 16.93
N GLU A 87 -7.71 -13.79 17.66
CA GLU A 87 -6.25 -13.79 17.75
C GLU A 87 -5.71 -15.19 18.02
N ASP A 88 -4.65 -15.55 17.29
CA ASP A 88 -3.83 -16.73 17.57
C ASP A 88 -2.33 -16.40 17.47
N LYS A 89 -1.47 -17.40 17.34
CA LYS A 89 -0.01 -17.21 17.17
C LYS A 89 0.38 -16.67 15.79
N SER A 90 -0.49 -16.76 14.79
CA SER A 90 -0.20 -16.48 13.38
C SER A 90 -0.85 -15.20 12.88
N LEU A 91 -2.08 -14.93 13.30
CA LEU A 91 -2.83 -13.76 12.86
C LEU A 91 -3.69 -13.14 13.96
N LEU A 92 -4.11 -11.92 13.70
CA LEU A 92 -5.02 -11.15 14.52
C LEU A 92 -6.10 -10.56 13.61
N VAL A 93 -7.37 -10.59 14.02
CA VAL A 93 -8.47 -9.90 13.35
C VAL A 93 -9.02 -8.83 14.28
N VAL A 94 -9.02 -7.59 13.83
CA VAL A 94 -9.57 -6.46 14.59
C VAL A 94 -10.82 -5.90 13.92
N ASN A 95 -11.79 -5.45 14.73
CA ASN A 95 -12.86 -4.59 14.29
C ASN A 95 -12.35 -3.14 14.32
N LYS A 96 -11.87 -2.64 13.17
CA LYS A 96 -11.36 -1.27 13.09
C LYS A 96 -12.52 -0.29 13.23
N PRO A 97 -12.48 0.68 14.15
CA PRO A 97 -13.48 1.74 14.21
C PRO A 97 -13.35 2.69 13.01
N ALA A 98 -14.45 3.35 12.64
CA ALA A 98 -14.41 4.52 11.76
C ALA A 98 -13.58 5.64 12.41
N GLY A 99 -12.93 6.47 11.60
CA GLY A 99 -12.05 7.55 12.05
C GLY A 99 -10.60 7.13 12.32
N LEU A 100 -10.30 5.84 12.48
CA LEU A 100 -8.94 5.34 12.70
C LEU A 100 -8.19 5.10 11.39
N VAL A 101 -7.03 5.73 11.23
CA VAL A 101 -6.11 5.49 10.10
C VAL A 101 -5.36 4.18 10.31
N VAL A 102 -5.17 3.37 9.26
CA VAL A 102 -4.52 2.06 9.39
C VAL A 102 -3.02 2.18 9.65
N HIS A 103 -2.31 3.01 8.92
CA HIS A 103 -0.85 3.14 9.03
C HIS A 103 -0.41 4.59 8.89
N PRO A 104 0.75 4.96 9.45
CA PRO A 104 1.27 6.31 9.36
C PRO A 104 1.35 6.82 7.92
N ALA A 105 0.90 8.05 7.72
CA ALA A 105 0.92 8.76 6.44
C ALA A 105 1.11 10.25 6.69
N ALA A 106 1.40 11.03 5.65
CA ALA A 106 1.52 12.47 5.77
C ALA A 106 0.25 13.10 6.41
N GLY A 107 0.43 13.78 7.52
CA GLY A 107 -0.63 14.36 8.34
C GLY A 107 -1.28 13.42 9.37
N HIS A 108 -0.82 12.17 9.47
CA HIS A 108 -1.23 11.18 10.47
C HIS A 108 -0.03 10.28 10.77
N GLU A 109 0.99 10.81 11.44
CA GLU A 109 2.22 10.08 11.76
C GLU A 109 2.06 9.20 13.01
N GLU A 110 1.10 9.51 13.86
CA GLU A 110 0.77 8.86 15.14
C GLU A 110 -0.72 8.54 15.22
N HIS A 111 -1.12 7.85 16.30
CA HIS A 111 -2.51 7.46 16.57
C HIS A 111 -3.15 6.63 15.44
N THR A 112 -2.37 5.70 14.88
CA THR A 112 -2.85 4.80 13.83
C THR A 112 -3.06 3.38 14.37
N LEU A 113 -3.76 2.54 13.60
CA LEU A 113 -3.91 1.13 13.95
C LEU A 113 -2.55 0.44 14.12
N VAL A 114 -1.55 0.78 13.29
CA VAL A 114 -0.19 0.22 13.42
C VAL A 114 0.44 0.58 14.77
N ASN A 115 0.25 1.80 15.29
CA ASN A 115 0.75 2.17 16.62
C ASN A 115 0.11 1.30 17.72
N ALA A 116 -1.20 1.04 17.62
CA ALA A 116 -1.91 0.15 18.54
C ALA A 116 -1.43 -1.30 18.44
N LEU A 117 -1.24 -1.81 17.23
CA LEU A 117 -0.75 -3.16 16.97
C LEU A 117 0.67 -3.38 17.47
N LEU A 118 1.57 -2.41 17.31
CA LEU A 118 2.92 -2.46 17.84
C LEU A 118 2.92 -2.57 19.36
N HIS A 119 2.01 -1.85 20.04
CA HIS A 119 1.86 -1.95 21.50
C HIS A 119 1.28 -3.30 21.92
N HIS A 120 0.23 -3.78 21.23
CA HIS A 120 -0.45 -5.02 21.58
C HIS A 120 0.42 -6.25 21.32
N CYS A 121 1.00 -6.36 20.13
CA CYS A 121 1.73 -7.55 19.69
C CYS A 121 3.18 -7.62 20.20
N LYS A 122 3.72 -6.57 20.82
CA LYS A 122 5.06 -6.52 21.46
C LYS A 122 6.19 -7.14 20.61
N GLY A 123 6.22 -6.83 19.31
CA GLY A 123 7.23 -7.34 18.37
C GLY A 123 6.83 -8.59 17.58
N SER A 124 5.68 -9.21 17.87
CA SER A 124 5.12 -10.33 17.11
C SER A 124 4.28 -9.82 15.94
N LEU A 125 4.86 -9.07 15.01
CA LEU A 125 4.25 -8.65 13.76
C LEU A 125 5.20 -8.95 12.60
N SER A 126 4.65 -9.40 11.47
CA SER A 126 5.45 -9.62 10.27
C SER A 126 6.14 -8.32 9.81
N GLY A 127 7.43 -8.43 9.49
CA GLY A 127 8.24 -7.33 8.96
C GLY A 127 8.16 -7.14 7.44
N ILE A 128 7.55 -8.06 6.69
CA ILE A 128 7.53 -8.05 5.20
C ILE A 128 6.87 -6.78 4.64
N GLY A 129 5.83 -6.25 5.29
CA GLY A 129 5.18 -4.99 4.90
C GLY A 129 6.09 -3.75 5.04
N GLY A 130 7.33 -3.96 5.48
CA GLY A 130 8.30 -2.92 5.80
C GLY A 130 7.99 -2.23 7.13
N VAL A 131 8.94 -1.43 7.58
CA VAL A 131 8.95 -0.77 8.90
C VAL A 131 7.72 0.11 9.13
N ALA A 132 7.08 0.60 8.06
CA ALA A 132 5.91 1.47 8.16
C ALA A 132 4.56 0.71 8.25
N ARG A 133 4.53 -0.58 7.96
CA ARG A 133 3.30 -1.37 7.85
C ARG A 133 3.46 -2.81 8.38
N PRO A 134 4.02 -3.01 9.57
CA PRO A 134 4.23 -4.35 10.09
C PRO A 134 2.90 -5.10 10.18
N GLY A 135 2.86 -6.31 9.65
CA GLY A 135 1.69 -7.18 9.67
C GLY A 135 0.52 -6.79 8.75
N ILE A 136 0.55 -5.64 8.10
CA ILE A 136 -0.58 -5.12 7.29
C ILE A 136 -0.56 -5.71 5.88
N VAL A 137 -1.51 -6.56 5.57
CA VAL A 137 -1.71 -7.20 4.25
C VAL A 137 -2.77 -6.52 3.40
N HIS A 138 -3.71 -5.82 4.01
CA HIS A 138 -4.73 -5.00 3.35
C HIS A 138 -5.09 -3.78 4.19
N ARG A 139 -5.96 -2.92 3.69
CA ARG A 139 -6.39 -1.73 4.44
C ARG A 139 -7.87 -1.44 4.23
N LEU A 140 -8.44 -0.77 5.22
CA LEU A 140 -9.70 -0.05 5.14
C LEU A 140 -9.40 1.46 5.11
N ASP A 141 -10.27 2.24 4.53
CA ASP A 141 -10.16 3.70 4.58
C ASP A 141 -10.44 4.22 5.99
N LYS A 142 -10.05 5.47 6.26
CA LYS A 142 -10.17 6.08 7.60
C LYS A 142 -11.58 5.94 8.16
N GLU A 143 -12.58 6.32 7.38
CA GLU A 143 -13.98 6.34 7.80
C GLU A 143 -14.71 4.99 7.62
N THR A 144 -14.04 3.98 7.07
CA THR A 144 -14.59 2.63 6.96
C THR A 144 -14.29 1.84 8.23
N SER A 145 -15.32 1.29 8.85
CA SER A 145 -15.21 0.36 9.98
C SER A 145 -15.25 -1.10 9.53
N GLY A 146 -14.88 -2.01 10.41
CA GLY A 146 -15.05 -3.45 10.20
C GLY A 146 -13.76 -4.26 10.27
N CYS A 147 -13.86 -5.52 9.84
CA CYS A 147 -12.83 -6.53 10.00
C CYS A 147 -11.56 -6.18 9.23
N LEU A 148 -10.42 -6.20 9.91
CA LEU A 148 -9.09 -6.07 9.32
C LEU A 148 -8.20 -7.19 9.86
N VAL A 149 -7.61 -8.00 8.95
CA VAL A 149 -6.70 -9.07 9.32
C VAL A 149 -5.26 -8.58 9.30
N VAL A 150 -4.48 -9.02 10.29
CA VAL A 150 -3.10 -8.64 10.53
C VAL A 150 -2.25 -9.90 10.68
N ALA A 151 -1.13 -9.98 10.01
CA ALA A 151 -0.19 -11.10 10.09
C ALA A 151 0.80 -10.89 11.24
N LYS A 152 0.95 -11.89 12.12
CA LYS A 152 1.89 -11.86 13.26
C LYS A 152 3.27 -12.42 12.89
N ASN A 153 3.38 -13.15 11.79
CA ASN A 153 4.63 -13.69 11.27
C ASN A 153 4.70 -13.60 9.74
N ASP A 154 5.88 -13.81 9.18
CA ASP A 154 6.15 -13.62 7.76
C ASP A 154 5.49 -14.68 6.88
N GLU A 155 5.40 -15.92 7.31
CA GLU A 155 4.71 -17.00 6.58
C GLU A 155 3.22 -16.66 6.37
N THR A 156 2.54 -16.26 7.44
CA THR A 156 1.15 -15.84 7.39
C THR A 156 0.98 -14.58 6.52
N HIS A 157 1.93 -13.65 6.57
CA HIS A 157 1.90 -12.45 5.75
C HIS A 157 1.93 -12.77 4.25
N LEU A 158 2.83 -13.66 3.85
CA LEU A 158 2.94 -14.11 2.45
C LEU A 158 1.66 -14.82 2.00
N ALA A 159 1.17 -15.78 2.78
CA ALA A 159 -0.05 -16.53 2.48
C ALA A 159 -1.29 -15.60 2.34
N LEU A 160 -1.49 -14.68 3.28
CA LEU A 160 -2.58 -13.71 3.21
C LEU A 160 -2.42 -12.76 2.02
N SER A 161 -1.20 -12.28 1.76
CA SER A 161 -0.94 -11.39 0.62
C SER A 161 -1.26 -12.07 -0.71
N GLU A 162 -0.94 -13.34 -0.85
CA GLU A 162 -1.29 -14.14 -2.03
C GLU A 162 -2.81 -14.26 -2.20
N GLN A 163 -3.55 -14.62 -1.14
CA GLN A 163 -5.01 -14.70 -1.17
C GLN A 163 -5.67 -13.36 -1.54
N PHE A 164 -5.13 -12.23 -1.07
CA PHE A 164 -5.60 -10.91 -1.48
C PHE A 164 -5.26 -10.59 -2.94
N ALA A 165 -4.09 -10.98 -3.42
CA ALA A 165 -3.64 -10.75 -4.79
C ALA A 165 -4.42 -11.60 -5.80
N SER A 166 -4.66 -12.88 -5.49
CA SER A 166 -5.46 -13.82 -6.29
C SER A 166 -6.97 -13.56 -6.22
N ARG A 167 -7.41 -12.61 -5.36
CA ARG A 167 -8.83 -12.28 -5.12
C ARG A 167 -9.65 -13.42 -4.52
N GLU A 168 -9.04 -14.33 -3.82
CA GLU A 168 -9.73 -15.42 -3.12
C GLU A 168 -10.49 -14.93 -1.89
N VAL A 169 -10.02 -13.84 -1.28
CA VAL A 169 -10.68 -13.26 -0.11
C VAL A 169 -12.00 -12.61 -0.50
N LYS A 170 -13.11 -13.16 -0.01
CA LYS A 170 -14.42 -12.56 -0.17
C LYS A 170 -14.58 -11.36 0.75
N LYS A 171 -14.82 -10.19 0.18
CA LYS A 171 -14.99 -8.92 0.89
C LYS A 171 -16.45 -8.49 0.82
N ILE A 172 -17.09 -8.37 1.97
CA ILE A 172 -18.49 -7.94 2.09
C ILE A 172 -18.52 -6.65 2.89
N TYR A 173 -19.20 -5.64 2.34
CA TYR A 173 -19.39 -4.34 2.95
C TYR A 173 -20.86 -4.02 3.05
N ASN A 174 -21.28 -3.40 4.13
CA ASN A 174 -22.56 -2.72 4.22
C ASN A 174 -22.33 -1.23 3.90
N ALA A 175 -23.12 -0.67 3.01
CA ALA A 175 -23.02 0.73 2.61
C ALA A 175 -24.40 1.39 2.64
N LEU A 176 -24.48 2.55 3.27
CA LEU A 176 -25.64 3.42 3.17
C LEU A 176 -25.39 4.40 2.02
N VAL A 177 -26.17 4.29 0.95
CA VAL A 177 -26.04 5.17 -0.24
C VAL A 177 -27.19 6.16 -0.31
N CYS A 178 -26.93 7.37 -0.82
CA CYS A 178 -27.97 8.35 -1.05
C CYS A 178 -28.91 7.92 -2.19
N GLY A 179 -30.17 8.14 -2.01
CA GLY A 179 -31.20 7.83 -3.01
C GLY A 179 -31.53 6.36 -3.10
N GLU A 180 -32.15 6.02 -4.22
CA GLU A 180 -32.70 4.69 -4.48
C GLU A 180 -32.17 4.14 -5.80
N PRO A 181 -31.30 3.12 -5.78
CA PRO A 181 -30.85 2.45 -7.00
C PRO A 181 -32.03 1.82 -7.74
N ALA A 182 -32.05 1.98 -9.07
CA ALA A 182 -33.13 1.46 -9.92
C ALA A 182 -33.26 -0.07 -9.92
N ARG A 183 -32.14 -0.78 -9.68
CA ARG A 183 -32.10 -2.25 -9.65
C ARG A 183 -31.83 -2.75 -8.24
N ALA A 184 -32.54 -3.81 -7.84
CA ALA A 184 -32.35 -4.42 -6.52
C ALA A 184 -30.97 -5.08 -6.33
N ALA A 185 -30.32 -5.47 -7.42
CA ALA A 185 -28.97 -6.00 -7.44
C ALA A 185 -28.29 -5.63 -8.77
N GLY A 186 -26.97 -5.61 -8.79
CA GLY A 186 -26.22 -5.31 -10.00
C GLY A 186 -24.72 -5.46 -9.80
N GLU A 187 -24.00 -5.20 -10.88
CA GLU A 187 -22.54 -5.22 -10.92
C GLU A 187 -22.00 -3.91 -11.47
N ILE A 188 -20.89 -3.47 -10.92
CA ILE A 188 -20.15 -2.28 -11.34
C ILE A 188 -18.77 -2.73 -11.76
N HIS A 189 -18.44 -2.55 -13.02
CA HIS A 189 -17.11 -2.75 -13.57
C HIS A 189 -16.52 -1.39 -13.92
N ALA A 190 -15.37 -1.06 -13.35
CA ALA A 190 -14.68 0.19 -13.64
C ALA A 190 -13.18 0.03 -13.44
N ALA A 191 -12.39 0.72 -14.24
CA ALA A 191 -10.98 0.90 -13.96
C ALA A 191 -10.81 2.09 -13.00
N ILE A 192 -10.05 1.92 -11.92
CA ILE A 192 -9.84 2.96 -10.90
C ILE A 192 -8.38 3.39 -10.91
N ALA A 193 -8.16 4.70 -11.06
CA ALA A 193 -6.85 5.33 -11.00
C ALA A 193 -6.86 6.62 -10.18
N ARG A 194 -5.70 7.24 -10.00
CA ARG A 194 -5.62 8.57 -9.41
C ARG A 194 -6.31 9.60 -10.30
N HIS A 195 -7.12 10.46 -9.68
CA HIS A 195 -7.77 11.55 -10.40
C HIS A 195 -6.72 12.42 -11.13
N PRO A 196 -6.89 12.76 -12.40
CA PRO A 196 -5.85 13.41 -13.21
C PRO A 196 -5.41 14.77 -12.65
N THR A 197 -6.32 15.56 -12.15
CA THR A 197 -6.06 16.89 -11.57
C THR A 197 -6.00 16.86 -10.05
N HIS A 198 -6.94 16.21 -9.38
CA HIS A 198 -7.01 16.13 -7.91
C HIS A 198 -6.31 14.87 -7.39
N ARG A 199 -4.99 14.82 -7.44
CA ARG A 199 -4.18 13.62 -7.14
C ARG A 199 -4.38 13.00 -5.74
N LYS A 200 -5.05 13.69 -4.82
CA LYS A 200 -5.47 13.12 -3.52
C LYS A 200 -6.71 12.23 -3.63
N ARG A 201 -7.43 12.25 -4.76
CA ARG A 201 -8.65 11.46 -5.00
C ARG A 201 -8.38 10.32 -5.97
N MET A 202 -9.22 9.29 -5.89
CA MET A 202 -9.34 8.25 -6.91
C MET A 202 -10.51 8.60 -7.83
N ALA A 203 -10.46 8.12 -9.07
CA ALA A 203 -11.54 8.28 -10.05
C ALA A 203 -11.71 7.00 -10.87
N ALA A 204 -12.93 6.71 -11.28
CA ALA A 204 -13.21 5.75 -12.32
C ALA A 204 -12.71 6.33 -13.64
N ARG A 205 -12.02 5.51 -14.44
CA ARG A 205 -11.46 5.88 -15.73
C ARG A 205 -11.83 4.83 -16.78
N ASN A 206 -12.00 5.29 -17.99
CA ASN A 206 -12.29 4.41 -19.14
C ASN A 206 -11.04 4.12 -19.98
N ASP A 207 -9.86 4.53 -19.51
CA ASP A 207 -8.58 4.32 -20.18
C ASP A 207 -7.78 3.16 -19.57
N SER A 208 -6.73 2.73 -20.25
CA SER A 208 -5.86 1.61 -19.86
C SER A 208 -4.98 1.88 -18.64
N GLU A 209 -5.01 3.08 -18.05
CA GLU A 209 -4.16 3.43 -16.92
C GLU A 209 -4.75 3.03 -15.55
N GLY A 210 -6.03 2.66 -15.49
CA GLY A 210 -6.71 2.26 -14.27
C GLY A 210 -6.50 0.79 -13.93
N ARG A 211 -6.59 0.45 -12.63
CA ARG A 211 -6.67 -0.93 -12.16
C ARG A 211 -8.12 -1.38 -12.22
N GLU A 212 -8.39 -2.52 -12.86
CA GLU A 212 -9.72 -3.12 -12.88
C GLU A 212 -10.28 -3.30 -11.47
N ALA A 213 -11.51 -2.82 -11.29
CA ALA A 213 -12.29 -3.00 -10.07
C ALA A 213 -13.68 -3.55 -10.45
N HIS A 214 -14.13 -4.54 -9.69
CA HIS A 214 -15.42 -5.16 -9.81
C HIS A 214 -16.12 -5.13 -8.45
N THR A 215 -17.35 -4.66 -8.43
CA THR A 215 -18.20 -4.62 -7.24
C THR A 215 -19.59 -5.12 -7.60
N SER A 216 -20.03 -6.19 -6.94
CA SER A 216 -21.43 -6.62 -6.97
C SER A 216 -22.18 -6.00 -5.80
N TYR A 217 -23.41 -5.61 -6.00
CA TYR A 217 -24.24 -5.07 -4.92
C TYR A 217 -25.64 -5.71 -4.90
N ARG A 218 -26.25 -5.68 -3.75
CA ARG A 218 -27.68 -5.96 -3.56
C ARG A 218 -28.27 -5.01 -2.52
N ILE A 219 -29.51 -4.60 -2.72
CA ILE A 219 -30.27 -3.82 -1.75
C ILE A 219 -30.67 -4.75 -0.58
N LEU A 220 -30.37 -4.31 0.63
CA LEU A 220 -30.80 -4.95 1.87
C LEU A 220 -32.08 -4.28 2.39
N GLU A 221 -32.11 -2.95 2.38
CA GLU A 221 -33.25 -2.17 2.90
C GLU A 221 -33.35 -0.83 2.15
N ARG A 222 -34.59 -0.38 1.89
CA ARG A 222 -34.88 0.95 1.33
C ARG A 222 -35.37 1.84 2.45
N LEU A 223 -34.73 2.98 2.63
CA LEU A 223 -35.04 4.03 3.60
C LEU A 223 -35.61 5.26 2.88
N HIS A 224 -36.10 6.27 3.64
CA HIS A 224 -36.77 7.44 3.06
C HIS A 224 -35.94 8.23 2.01
N ALA A 225 -34.64 8.39 2.23
CA ALA A 225 -33.75 9.14 1.33
C ALA A 225 -32.43 8.41 1.04
N ALA A 226 -32.32 7.16 1.45
CA ALA A 226 -31.13 6.35 1.36
C ALA A 226 -31.47 4.88 1.17
N THR A 227 -30.48 4.10 0.78
CA THR A 227 -30.62 2.65 0.59
C THR A 227 -29.45 1.94 1.28
N LEU A 228 -29.75 0.95 2.10
CA LEU A 228 -28.76 0.05 2.67
C LEU A 228 -28.48 -1.06 1.66
N MET A 229 -27.21 -1.27 1.37
CA MET A 229 -26.70 -2.26 0.41
C MET A 229 -25.68 -3.16 1.07
#